data_41117590492e02eead62c5ebe0c64155
#
_entry.id   41117590492e02eead62c5ebe0c64155
#
_cell.length_a   1.000
_cell.length_b   1.000
_cell.length_c   1.000
_cell.angle_alpha   90.00
_cell.angle_beta   90.00
_cell.angle_gamma   90.00
#
_symmetry.space_group_name_H-M   'P 1'
#
loop_
_entity.id
_entity.type
_entity.pdbx_description
1 polymer ?
#
loop_
_entity_poly.entity_id
_entity_poly.type
_entity_poly.pdbx_seq_one_letter_code
_entity_poly.pdbx_strand_id
1 'polypeptide(L)'
;MEHYINILIIDNDQRNIDGLKAILNAAGNNLILAKDETEAATILKKRSVGIILVNIDDDNIDGLKLLEHFNENTKLNNTYKIVICKSSSSGAKLVKGLNHGAVDYISHPFNPNLVKAKIEVFKALYFKDQRINQLLSNIFPRNVLTDLNSIGKFSPKRIEEGTVLFTDFIAFSKIAKHHKPLELLKKLETYFNKFDEITERYQLEKIKTIGDAYMALSGVTEKNSKPAVRACLAALEMRDFMINEANFAKATGKEYWEIRIGIHSGPLVAGIIGSKKMSFDVWGDTVNIAARAEQHSEVNSITITDRVAGHVLPYFQLNHRGETPVKHGGNVDMYFLEKLKPSYSLFEECKLPNRSLRKRCDLMPMDFDHARRSILNKLKSSLPEDLSYHDIKHTLNVEKSAERIAQLEGIVGAELILLKTAVLFHDAGFIMSHEDNEEIAINLMKVELPKYGYSEEQIEVIGKIIRATVKGTEPESLLEKIMCDADHDYLGRADYGTIAKKLREELHTQGRKMSESEWIKFQLNYLKNEHKYYTQTAKNIRQKGKLKRIQELEQELQSLN
;
A
#
# COMPACT_ATOMS: atom_id res chain seq x y z
N MET A 1 4.68 -1.27 -16.67
CA MET A 1 4.00 -2.05 -15.58
C MET A 1 2.84 -2.80 -16.21
N GLU A 2 2.72 -4.09 -15.94
CA GLU A 2 1.53 -4.84 -16.35
C GLU A 2 0.35 -4.34 -15.50
N HIS A 3 -0.69 -3.87 -16.17
CA HIS A 3 -1.92 -3.38 -15.53
C HIS A 3 -2.94 -4.50 -15.48
N TYR A 4 -3.40 -4.86 -14.29
CA TYR A 4 -4.40 -5.90 -14.06
C TYR A 4 -5.72 -5.30 -13.62
N ILE A 5 -6.83 -5.82 -14.16
CA ILE A 5 -8.19 -5.37 -13.87
C ILE A 5 -9.09 -6.56 -13.55
N ASN A 6 -9.91 -6.43 -12.52
CA ASN A 6 -11.00 -7.38 -12.27
C ASN A 6 -12.19 -7.04 -13.18
N ILE A 7 -12.64 -8.03 -13.96
CA ILE A 7 -13.83 -7.97 -14.80
C ILE A 7 -14.83 -8.96 -14.22
N LEU A 8 -15.95 -8.46 -13.70
CA LEU A 8 -17.03 -9.28 -13.16
C LEU A 8 -18.04 -9.58 -14.26
N ILE A 9 -18.30 -10.85 -14.51
CA ILE A 9 -19.32 -11.33 -15.43
C ILE A 9 -20.49 -11.86 -14.62
N ILE A 10 -21.68 -11.27 -14.79
CA ILE A 10 -22.92 -11.68 -14.14
C ILE A 10 -23.83 -12.28 -15.20
N ASP A 11 -23.83 -13.59 -15.30
CA ASP A 11 -24.58 -14.36 -16.31
C ASP A 11 -24.75 -15.80 -15.79
N ASN A 12 -25.89 -16.41 -16.06
CA ASN A 12 -26.20 -17.81 -15.72
C ASN A 12 -26.12 -18.76 -16.93
N ASP A 13 -26.06 -18.25 -18.17
CA ASP A 13 -25.87 -19.08 -19.37
C ASP A 13 -24.38 -19.46 -19.53
N GLN A 14 -24.07 -20.74 -19.32
CA GLN A 14 -22.72 -21.27 -19.40
C GLN A 14 -22.06 -21.02 -20.78
N ARG A 15 -22.85 -20.98 -21.87
CA ARG A 15 -22.33 -20.73 -23.23
C ARG A 15 -21.83 -19.28 -23.36
N ASN A 16 -22.56 -18.33 -22.79
CA ASN A 16 -22.13 -16.93 -22.75
C ASN A 16 -20.84 -16.77 -21.92
N ILE A 17 -20.82 -17.39 -20.74
CA ILE A 17 -19.67 -17.38 -19.84
C ILE A 17 -18.42 -17.92 -20.54
N ASP A 18 -18.54 -19.10 -21.18
CA ASP A 18 -17.40 -19.74 -21.84
C ASP A 18 -16.95 -18.95 -23.08
N GLY A 19 -17.90 -18.39 -23.83
CA GLY A 19 -17.63 -17.49 -24.95
C GLY A 19 -16.84 -16.24 -24.50
N LEU A 20 -17.31 -15.57 -23.46
CA LEU A 20 -16.62 -14.40 -22.91
C LEU A 20 -15.24 -14.75 -22.30
N LYS A 21 -15.12 -15.88 -21.61
CA LYS A 21 -13.82 -16.37 -21.10
C LYS A 21 -12.84 -16.59 -22.25
N ALA A 22 -13.25 -17.25 -23.31
CA ALA A 22 -12.38 -17.51 -24.47
C ALA A 22 -11.93 -16.21 -25.14
N ILE A 23 -12.80 -15.21 -25.22
CA ILE A 23 -12.52 -13.91 -25.83
C ILE A 23 -11.64 -13.05 -24.95
N LEU A 24 -11.94 -12.98 -23.64
CA LEU A 24 -11.34 -12.04 -22.69
C LEU A 24 -10.13 -12.60 -21.93
N ASN A 25 -9.77 -13.88 -22.15
CA ASN A 25 -8.58 -14.49 -21.56
C ASN A 25 -7.30 -13.92 -22.17
N ALA A 26 -6.97 -12.69 -21.79
CA ALA A 26 -5.80 -11.94 -22.23
C ALA A 26 -4.98 -11.48 -21.03
N ALA A 27 -3.69 -11.19 -21.25
CA ALA A 27 -2.82 -10.65 -20.21
C ALA A 27 -3.42 -9.37 -19.60
N GLY A 28 -3.45 -9.31 -18.28
CA GLY A 28 -3.98 -8.17 -17.52
C GLY A 28 -5.48 -8.25 -17.19
N ASN A 29 -6.23 -9.25 -17.64
CA ASN A 29 -7.62 -9.43 -17.28
C ASN A 29 -7.80 -10.54 -16.25
N ASN A 30 -8.37 -10.20 -15.09
CA ASN A 30 -8.80 -11.17 -14.09
C ASN A 30 -10.31 -11.32 -14.13
N LEU A 31 -10.79 -12.43 -14.71
CA LEU A 31 -12.23 -12.69 -14.90
C LEU A 31 -12.80 -13.31 -13.64
N ILE A 32 -13.84 -12.69 -13.10
CA ILE A 32 -14.60 -13.14 -11.94
C ILE A 32 -16.03 -13.41 -12.40
N LEU A 33 -16.63 -14.48 -11.90
CA LEU A 33 -17.99 -14.89 -12.29
C LEU A 33 -18.93 -14.75 -11.11
N ALA A 34 -20.15 -14.36 -11.39
CA ALA A 34 -21.28 -14.43 -10.48
C ALA A 34 -22.49 -14.99 -11.23
N LYS A 35 -23.18 -15.95 -10.63
CA LYS A 35 -24.36 -16.60 -11.21
C LYS A 35 -25.67 -15.96 -10.78
N ASP A 36 -25.61 -15.12 -9.75
CA ASP A 36 -26.76 -14.44 -9.17
C ASP A 36 -26.36 -13.13 -8.49
N GLU A 37 -27.38 -12.38 -8.06
CA GLU A 37 -27.23 -11.11 -7.37
C GLU A 37 -26.45 -11.24 -6.05
N THR A 38 -26.65 -12.31 -5.29
CA THR A 38 -26.05 -12.53 -3.98
C THR A 38 -24.54 -12.77 -4.10
N GLU A 39 -24.16 -13.59 -5.10
CA GLU A 39 -22.75 -13.84 -5.40
C GLU A 39 -22.06 -12.57 -5.90
N ALA A 40 -22.71 -11.81 -6.80
CA ALA A 40 -22.20 -10.53 -7.28
C ALA A 40 -21.99 -9.54 -6.13
N ALA A 41 -22.98 -9.39 -5.24
CA ALA A 41 -22.88 -8.52 -4.07
C ALA A 41 -21.74 -8.94 -3.11
N THR A 42 -21.53 -10.25 -2.93
CA THR A 42 -20.44 -10.79 -2.11
C THR A 42 -19.07 -10.45 -2.69
N ILE A 43 -18.92 -10.61 -4.01
CA ILE A 43 -17.68 -10.27 -4.74
C ILE A 43 -17.40 -8.77 -4.63
N LEU A 44 -18.39 -7.93 -4.90
CA LEU A 44 -18.26 -6.46 -4.88
C LEU A 44 -17.98 -5.89 -3.47
N LYS A 45 -18.37 -6.61 -2.41
CA LYS A 45 -17.98 -6.25 -1.03
C LYS A 45 -16.51 -6.51 -0.74
N LYS A 46 -15.92 -7.53 -1.38
CA LYS A 46 -14.57 -8.01 -1.09
C LYS A 46 -13.52 -7.51 -2.08
N ARG A 47 -13.88 -7.32 -3.35
CA ARG A 47 -12.94 -7.04 -4.43
C ARG A 47 -13.26 -5.73 -5.14
N SER A 48 -12.23 -4.97 -5.51
CA SER A 48 -12.39 -3.83 -6.43
C SER A 48 -12.56 -4.37 -7.85
N VAL A 49 -13.61 -3.95 -8.53
CA VAL A 49 -13.96 -4.38 -9.88
C VAL A 49 -13.95 -3.17 -10.81
N GLY A 50 -13.23 -3.26 -11.93
CA GLY A 50 -13.13 -2.16 -12.89
C GLY A 50 -14.20 -2.20 -13.96
N ILE A 51 -14.62 -3.41 -14.38
CA ILE A 51 -15.66 -3.59 -15.39
C ILE A 51 -16.65 -4.66 -14.91
N ILE A 52 -17.95 -4.38 -15.03
CA ILE A 52 -19.03 -5.33 -14.76
C ILE A 52 -19.76 -5.59 -16.08
N LEU A 53 -19.88 -6.85 -16.45
CA LEU A 53 -20.68 -7.32 -17.57
C LEU A 53 -21.96 -7.95 -17.01
N VAL A 54 -23.13 -7.39 -17.30
CA VAL A 54 -24.42 -7.84 -16.76
C VAL A 54 -25.33 -8.33 -17.89
N ASN A 55 -25.76 -9.59 -17.85
CA ASN A 55 -26.75 -10.10 -18.75
C ASN A 55 -28.16 -9.62 -18.34
N ILE A 56 -28.80 -8.85 -19.23
CA ILE A 56 -30.17 -8.35 -19.00
C ILE A 56 -31.25 -9.26 -19.60
N ASP A 57 -30.87 -10.27 -20.35
CA ASP A 57 -31.77 -11.26 -20.99
C ASP A 57 -31.72 -12.64 -20.31
N ASP A 58 -31.11 -12.70 -19.12
CA ASP A 58 -31.12 -13.89 -18.28
C ASP A 58 -32.49 -14.04 -17.60
N ASP A 59 -33.04 -15.27 -17.63
CA ASP A 59 -34.37 -15.56 -17.05
C ASP A 59 -34.32 -15.68 -15.51
N ASN A 60 -33.13 -15.87 -14.92
CA ASN A 60 -32.92 -16.07 -13.49
C ASN A 60 -32.33 -14.82 -12.80
N ILE A 61 -31.89 -13.83 -13.57
CA ILE A 61 -31.23 -12.61 -13.06
C ILE A 61 -31.98 -11.38 -13.58
N ASP A 62 -32.53 -10.56 -12.70
CA ASP A 62 -33.03 -9.24 -13.10
C ASP A 62 -31.87 -8.27 -13.29
N GLY A 63 -31.19 -8.36 -14.43
CA GLY A 63 -30.03 -7.56 -14.76
C GLY A 63 -30.30 -6.05 -14.78
N LEU A 64 -31.52 -5.61 -15.09
CA LEU A 64 -31.89 -4.19 -15.05
C LEU A 64 -31.97 -3.65 -13.62
N LYS A 65 -32.58 -4.41 -12.72
CA LYS A 65 -32.66 -4.08 -11.30
C LYS A 65 -31.26 -4.07 -10.64
N LEU A 66 -30.39 -5.01 -11.04
CA LEU A 66 -28.99 -5.03 -10.60
C LEU A 66 -28.23 -3.77 -11.03
N LEU A 67 -28.40 -3.32 -12.26
CA LEU A 67 -27.78 -2.09 -12.76
C LEU A 67 -28.23 -0.86 -11.96
N GLU A 68 -29.51 -0.79 -11.61
CA GLU A 68 -30.08 0.28 -10.78
C GLU A 68 -29.40 0.30 -9.39
N HIS A 69 -29.33 -0.84 -8.69
CA HIS A 69 -28.63 -0.97 -7.42
C HIS A 69 -27.13 -0.61 -7.51
N PHE A 70 -26.47 -1.01 -8.62
CA PHE A 70 -25.06 -0.67 -8.81
C PHE A 70 -24.85 0.82 -9.10
N ASN A 71 -25.83 1.49 -9.70
CA ASN A 71 -25.76 2.92 -9.97
C ASN A 71 -25.95 3.77 -8.71
N GLU A 72 -26.75 3.30 -7.77
CA GLU A 72 -26.95 3.93 -6.47
C GLU A 72 -25.75 3.73 -5.52
N ASN A 73 -24.91 2.73 -5.77
CA ASN A 73 -23.77 2.42 -4.93
C ASN A 73 -22.55 3.29 -5.27
N THR A 74 -22.30 4.30 -4.43
CA THR A 74 -21.18 5.25 -4.59
C THR A 74 -19.80 4.59 -4.69
N LYS A 75 -19.60 3.39 -4.14
CA LYS A 75 -18.35 2.64 -4.26
C LYS A 75 -18.09 2.14 -5.69
N LEU A 76 -19.12 2.07 -6.52
CA LEU A 76 -19.07 1.62 -7.92
C LEU A 76 -19.07 2.77 -8.94
N ASN A 77 -18.88 4.02 -8.50
CA ASN A 77 -18.86 5.20 -9.39
C ASN A 77 -17.74 5.10 -10.45
N ASN A 78 -16.60 4.48 -10.10
CA ASN A 78 -15.46 4.30 -11.00
C ASN A 78 -15.46 2.90 -11.69
N THR A 79 -16.59 2.18 -11.66
CA THR A 79 -16.75 0.86 -12.29
C THR A 79 -17.59 0.99 -13.54
N TYR A 80 -17.06 0.55 -14.67
CA TYR A 80 -17.79 0.57 -15.95
C TYR A 80 -18.75 -0.62 -16.04
N LYS A 81 -20.04 -0.35 -16.22
CA LYS A 81 -21.11 -1.33 -16.30
C LYS A 81 -21.52 -1.49 -17.76
N ILE A 82 -21.40 -2.69 -18.31
CA ILE A 82 -21.70 -3.00 -19.70
C ILE A 82 -22.78 -4.08 -19.74
N VAL A 83 -23.81 -3.85 -20.50
CA VAL A 83 -24.93 -4.80 -20.68
C VAL A 83 -24.55 -5.91 -21.66
N ILE A 84 -24.86 -7.16 -21.31
CA ILE A 84 -24.91 -8.27 -22.25
C ILE A 84 -26.38 -8.48 -22.65
N CYS A 85 -26.64 -8.60 -23.94
CA CYS A 85 -28.01 -8.79 -24.47
C CYS A 85 -28.03 -9.68 -25.70
N LYS A 86 -29.19 -10.27 -26.02
CA LYS A 86 -29.39 -10.96 -27.29
C LYS A 86 -29.48 -9.94 -28.44
N SER A 87 -29.02 -10.31 -29.63
CA SER A 87 -29.17 -9.45 -30.82
C SER A 87 -30.63 -9.19 -31.19
N SER A 88 -31.55 -10.03 -30.70
CA SER A 88 -33.01 -9.88 -30.85
C SER A 88 -33.66 -9.04 -29.75
N SER A 89 -32.90 -8.57 -28.76
CA SER A 89 -33.46 -7.79 -27.66
C SER A 89 -34.05 -6.48 -28.15
N SER A 90 -35.17 -6.07 -27.54
CA SER A 90 -35.82 -4.82 -27.94
C SER A 90 -34.96 -3.59 -27.64
N GLY A 91 -34.94 -2.62 -28.55
CA GLY A 91 -34.25 -1.35 -28.34
C GLY A 91 -34.67 -0.65 -27.04
N ALA A 92 -35.94 -0.81 -26.64
CA ALA A 92 -36.46 -0.28 -25.37
C ALA A 92 -35.78 -0.88 -24.14
N LYS A 93 -35.42 -2.17 -24.15
CA LYS A 93 -34.73 -2.86 -23.07
C LYS A 93 -33.27 -2.38 -22.94
N LEU A 94 -32.60 -2.18 -24.10
CA LEU A 94 -31.26 -1.59 -24.14
C LEU A 94 -31.23 -0.17 -23.61
N VAL A 95 -32.18 0.67 -24.04
CA VAL A 95 -32.32 2.05 -23.54
C VAL A 95 -32.54 2.08 -22.02
N LYS A 96 -33.36 1.15 -21.49
CA LYS A 96 -33.50 1.02 -20.03
C LYS A 96 -32.16 0.68 -19.36
N GLY A 97 -31.39 -0.27 -19.88
CA GLY A 97 -30.07 -0.62 -19.32
C GLY A 97 -29.12 0.59 -19.29
N LEU A 98 -29.07 1.39 -20.37
CA LEU A 98 -28.28 2.61 -20.43
C LEU A 98 -28.77 3.67 -19.42
N ASN A 99 -30.08 3.86 -19.29
CA ASN A 99 -30.67 4.78 -18.32
C ASN A 99 -30.41 4.35 -16.85
N HIS A 100 -30.21 3.06 -16.59
CA HIS A 100 -29.83 2.51 -15.29
C HIS A 100 -28.31 2.52 -15.04
N GLY A 101 -27.54 3.25 -15.87
CA GLY A 101 -26.12 3.51 -15.65
C GLY A 101 -25.15 2.57 -16.35
N ALA A 102 -25.60 1.76 -17.30
CA ALA A 102 -24.70 1.07 -18.22
C ALA A 102 -24.08 2.07 -19.20
N VAL A 103 -22.79 1.91 -19.49
CA VAL A 103 -22.06 2.78 -20.42
C VAL A 103 -22.05 2.29 -21.85
N ASP A 104 -22.32 0.98 -22.05
CA ASP A 104 -22.33 0.33 -23.37
C ASP A 104 -23.04 -1.04 -23.28
N TYR A 105 -23.16 -1.73 -24.42
CA TYR A 105 -23.69 -3.08 -24.50
C TYR A 105 -22.84 -3.99 -25.39
N ILE A 106 -22.97 -5.30 -25.19
CA ILE A 106 -22.38 -6.37 -25.98
C ILE A 106 -23.52 -7.33 -26.40
N SER A 107 -23.69 -7.50 -27.69
CA SER A 107 -24.75 -8.40 -28.22
C SER A 107 -24.25 -9.83 -28.38
N HIS A 108 -25.08 -10.78 -28.01
CA HIS A 108 -24.89 -12.22 -28.28
C HIS A 108 -25.69 -12.65 -29.54
N PRO A 109 -25.08 -13.43 -30.45
CA PRO A 109 -23.78 -14.08 -30.42
C PRO A 109 -22.61 -13.08 -30.49
N PHE A 110 -21.54 -13.37 -29.72
CA PHE A 110 -20.42 -12.47 -29.55
C PHE A 110 -19.55 -12.36 -30.81
N ASN A 111 -19.25 -11.14 -31.22
CA ASN A 111 -18.16 -10.89 -32.16
C ASN A 111 -16.85 -10.70 -31.34
N PRO A 112 -15.88 -11.63 -31.44
CA PRO A 112 -14.67 -11.58 -30.59
C PRO A 112 -13.87 -10.29 -30.73
N ASN A 113 -13.74 -9.75 -31.93
CA ASN A 113 -12.97 -8.54 -32.19
C ASN A 113 -13.67 -7.31 -31.59
N LEU A 114 -14.97 -7.23 -31.71
CA LEU A 114 -15.75 -6.12 -31.14
C LEU A 114 -15.74 -6.15 -29.61
N VAL A 115 -15.95 -7.35 -29.02
CA VAL A 115 -15.89 -7.51 -27.56
C VAL A 115 -14.51 -7.10 -27.01
N LYS A 116 -13.42 -7.60 -27.60
CA LYS A 116 -12.05 -7.22 -27.21
C LYS A 116 -11.84 -5.71 -27.33
N ALA A 117 -12.22 -5.11 -28.45
CA ALA A 117 -12.05 -3.67 -28.66
C ALA A 117 -12.80 -2.85 -27.60
N LYS A 118 -14.06 -3.17 -27.31
CA LYS A 118 -14.84 -2.49 -26.27
C LYS A 118 -14.20 -2.61 -24.89
N ILE A 119 -13.83 -3.83 -24.50
CA ILE A 119 -13.21 -4.06 -23.18
C ILE A 119 -11.87 -3.32 -23.06
N GLU A 120 -11.03 -3.31 -24.09
CA GLU A 120 -9.76 -2.56 -24.04
C GLU A 120 -9.98 -1.03 -23.93
N VAL A 121 -11.02 -0.49 -24.55
CA VAL A 121 -11.39 0.94 -24.38
C VAL A 121 -11.76 1.22 -22.92
N PHE A 122 -12.66 0.44 -22.31
CA PHE A 122 -13.07 0.66 -20.92
C PHE A 122 -11.96 0.36 -19.92
N LYS A 123 -11.09 -0.59 -20.22
CA LYS A 123 -9.88 -0.86 -19.44
C LYS A 123 -8.94 0.34 -19.45
N ALA A 124 -8.70 0.94 -20.62
CA ALA A 124 -7.88 2.14 -20.74
C ALA A 124 -8.48 3.33 -19.97
N LEU A 125 -9.79 3.51 -20.04
CA LEU A 125 -10.53 4.54 -19.28
C LEU A 125 -10.40 4.29 -17.76
N TYR A 126 -10.62 3.06 -17.31
CA TYR A 126 -10.49 2.70 -15.91
C TYR A 126 -9.09 3.04 -15.35
N PHE A 127 -8.02 2.67 -16.06
CA PHE A 127 -6.67 2.99 -15.61
C PHE A 127 -6.37 4.48 -15.68
N LYS A 128 -6.94 5.20 -16.64
CA LYS A 128 -6.85 6.66 -16.71
C LYS A 128 -7.52 7.30 -15.49
N ASP A 129 -8.73 6.85 -15.12
CA ASP A 129 -9.44 7.35 -13.95
C ASP A 129 -8.71 7.01 -12.64
N GLN A 130 -8.19 5.77 -12.52
CA GLN A 130 -7.34 5.38 -11.39
C GLN A 130 -6.10 6.28 -11.29
N ARG A 131 -5.46 6.59 -12.43
CA ARG A 131 -4.30 7.49 -12.45
C ARG A 131 -4.66 8.90 -12.06
N ILE A 132 -5.80 9.42 -12.54
CA ILE A 132 -6.30 10.75 -12.15
C ILE A 132 -6.58 10.77 -10.64
N ASN A 133 -7.31 9.77 -10.10
CA ASN A 133 -7.61 9.67 -8.67
C ASN A 133 -6.33 9.56 -7.84
N GLN A 134 -5.34 8.81 -8.28
CA GLN A 134 -4.04 8.73 -7.63
C GLN A 134 -3.29 10.07 -7.62
N LEU A 135 -3.30 10.80 -8.73
CA LEU A 135 -2.68 12.13 -8.79
C LEU A 135 -3.41 13.13 -7.90
N LEU A 136 -4.74 13.08 -7.87
CA LEU A 136 -5.53 13.94 -7.00
C LEU A 136 -5.36 13.59 -5.52
N SER A 137 -5.19 12.30 -5.17
CA SER A 137 -4.93 11.88 -3.79
C SER A 137 -3.57 12.32 -3.25
N ASN A 138 -2.64 12.68 -4.14
CA ASN A 138 -1.38 13.30 -3.75
C ASN A 138 -1.51 14.82 -3.47
N ILE A 139 -2.65 15.41 -3.83
CA ILE A 139 -2.90 16.87 -3.70
C ILE A 139 -3.95 17.15 -2.63
N PHE A 140 -4.95 16.28 -2.50
CA PHE A 140 -6.10 16.47 -1.62
C PHE A 140 -6.30 15.31 -0.65
N PRO A 141 -6.71 15.58 0.60
CA PRO A 141 -7.15 14.54 1.54
C PRO A 141 -8.26 13.66 0.96
N ARG A 142 -8.31 12.40 1.37
CA ARG A 142 -9.28 11.40 0.86
C ARG A 142 -10.75 11.84 1.03
N ASN A 143 -11.09 12.44 2.16
CA ASN A 143 -12.44 12.95 2.42
C ASN A 143 -12.82 14.11 1.48
N VAL A 144 -11.85 14.96 1.16
CA VAL A 144 -12.01 16.06 0.18
C VAL A 144 -12.28 15.51 -1.21
N LEU A 145 -11.51 14.49 -1.62
CA LEU A 145 -11.71 13.82 -2.91
C LEU A 145 -13.07 13.14 -3.01
N THR A 146 -13.53 12.52 -1.93
CA THR A 146 -14.87 11.91 -1.89
C THR A 146 -15.94 12.96 -2.15
N ASP A 147 -15.87 14.10 -1.49
CA ASP A 147 -16.83 15.20 -1.66
C ASP A 147 -16.73 15.81 -3.09
N LEU A 148 -15.52 16.03 -3.60
CA LEU A 148 -15.30 16.55 -4.97
C LEU A 148 -15.84 15.60 -6.05
N ASN A 149 -15.63 14.28 -5.89
CA ASN A 149 -16.10 13.28 -6.85
C ASN A 149 -17.61 13.05 -6.77
N SER A 150 -18.24 13.21 -5.60
CA SER A 150 -19.68 12.97 -5.43
C SER A 150 -20.54 14.20 -5.66
N ILE A 151 -20.08 15.38 -5.23
CA ILE A 151 -20.89 16.62 -5.20
C ILE A 151 -20.32 17.71 -6.14
N GLY A 152 -19.10 17.48 -6.67
CA GLY A 152 -18.40 18.47 -7.53
C GLY A 152 -17.81 19.66 -6.77
N LYS A 153 -17.97 19.72 -5.44
CA LYS A 153 -17.45 20.80 -4.58
C LYS A 153 -17.14 20.29 -3.18
N PHE A 154 -16.20 20.95 -2.51
CA PHE A 154 -15.92 20.75 -1.10
C PHE A 154 -16.39 21.97 -0.31
N SER A 155 -17.20 21.76 0.71
CA SER A 155 -17.62 22.82 1.63
C SER A 155 -16.63 22.94 2.79
N PRO A 156 -16.21 24.17 3.19
CA PRO A 156 -15.34 24.34 4.34
C PRO A 156 -15.90 23.64 5.58
N LYS A 157 -15.05 22.90 6.30
CA LYS A 157 -15.43 22.17 7.52
C LYS A 157 -14.73 22.77 8.73
N ARG A 158 -15.49 23.05 9.78
CA ARG A 158 -14.94 23.40 11.09
C ARG A 158 -14.48 22.13 11.80
N ILE A 159 -13.26 22.16 12.30
CA ILE A 159 -12.65 21.11 13.13
C ILE A 159 -12.51 21.69 14.53
N GLU A 160 -13.20 21.14 15.50
CA GLU A 160 -13.21 21.68 16.86
C GLU A 160 -11.90 21.42 17.60
N GLU A 161 -11.19 20.33 17.26
CA GLU A 161 -9.95 19.94 17.91
C GLU A 161 -8.96 19.36 16.91
N GLY A 162 -8.39 20.24 16.09
CA GLY A 162 -7.28 19.92 15.20
C GLY A 162 -5.93 20.15 15.90
N THR A 163 -4.95 19.31 15.62
CA THR A 163 -3.58 19.49 16.12
C THR A 163 -2.64 19.78 14.96
N VAL A 164 -2.11 21.00 14.94
CA VAL A 164 -1.18 21.49 13.92
C VAL A 164 0.25 21.25 14.38
N LEU A 165 1.05 20.71 13.48
CA LEU A 165 2.49 20.50 13.63
C LEU A 165 3.22 21.34 12.59
N PHE A 166 4.17 22.17 13.03
CA PHE A 166 5.13 22.88 12.20
C PHE A 166 6.53 22.38 12.45
N THR A 167 7.32 22.27 11.38
CA THR A 167 8.77 22.09 11.48
C THR A 167 9.47 23.12 10.62
N ASP A 168 10.68 23.53 11.03
CA ASP A 168 11.53 24.47 10.29
C ASP A 168 13.01 24.10 10.46
N PHE A 169 13.83 24.31 9.40
CA PHE A 169 15.25 24.05 9.49
C PHE A 169 16.01 25.26 10.04
N ILE A 170 16.89 25.01 10.99
CA ILE A 170 17.66 26.07 11.65
C ILE A 170 18.67 26.69 10.70
N ALA A 171 18.67 28.02 10.63
CA ALA A 171 19.57 28.81 9.80
C ALA A 171 19.54 28.46 8.30
N PHE A 172 18.41 27.95 7.80
CA PHE A 172 18.25 27.54 6.39
C PHE A 172 18.70 28.61 5.40
N SER A 173 18.37 29.87 5.62
CA SER A 173 18.79 30.98 4.76
C SER A 173 20.32 31.14 4.64
N LYS A 174 21.08 30.71 5.65
CA LYS A 174 22.55 30.67 5.59
C LYS A 174 23.02 29.45 4.81
N ILE A 175 22.40 28.29 5.05
CA ILE A 175 22.67 27.04 4.35
C ILE A 175 22.43 27.23 2.85
N ALA A 176 21.29 27.82 2.48
CA ALA A 176 20.90 28.04 1.08
C ALA A 176 21.91 28.90 0.28
N LYS A 177 22.61 29.82 0.93
CA LYS A 177 23.63 30.65 0.28
C LYS A 177 24.89 29.88 -0.13
N HIS A 178 25.17 28.75 0.50
CA HIS A 178 26.37 27.95 0.26
C HIS A 178 26.13 26.72 -0.64
N HIS A 179 24.86 26.44 -1.00
CA HIS A 179 24.50 25.32 -1.85
C HIS A 179 24.09 25.74 -3.25
N LYS A 180 24.35 24.86 -4.23
CA LYS A 180 23.73 24.97 -5.54
C LYS A 180 22.22 24.69 -5.40
N PRO A 181 21.34 25.48 -6.07
CA PRO A 181 19.89 25.33 -5.91
C PRO A 181 19.37 23.90 -6.13
N LEU A 182 19.91 23.16 -7.08
CA LEU A 182 19.50 21.77 -7.35
C LEU A 182 19.92 20.79 -6.24
N GLU A 183 21.07 20.99 -5.61
CA GLU A 183 21.55 20.16 -4.49
C GLU A 183 20.71 20.43 -3.24
N LEU A 184 20.42 21.70 -2.98
CA LEU A 184 19.53 22.13 -1.91
C LEU A 184 18.13 21.50 -2.04
N LEU A 185 17.55 21.59 -3.25
CA LEU A 185 16.22 21.02 -3.53
C LEU A 185 16.19 19.51 -3.32
N LYS A 186 17.19 18.77 -3.82
CA LYS A 186 17.28 17.31 -3.61
C LYS A 186 17.38 16.92 -2.15
N LYS A 187 18.10 17.70 -1.35
CA LYS A 187 18.25 17.45 0.08
C LYS A 187 16.95 17.73 0.85
N LEU A 188 16.25 18.85 0.52
CA LEU A 188 14.92 19.15 1.02
C LEU A 188 13.92 18.03 0.66
N GLU A 189 13.91 17.60 -0.61
CA GLU A 189 13.05 16.52 -1.08
C GLU A 189 13.28 15.23 -0.29
N THR A 190 14.53 14.89 0.00
CA THR A 190 14.86 13.70 0.81
C THR A 190 14.26 13.80 2.21
N TYR A 191 14.38 14.94 2.87
CA TYR A 191 13.85 15.14 4.22
C TYR A 191 12.31 15.21 4.22
N PHE A 192 11.72 15.95 3.29
CA PHE A 192 10.25 16.06 3.21
C PHE A 192 9.58 14.74 2.81
N ASN A 193 10.17 13.94 1.92
CA ASN A 193 9.69 12.60 1.63
C ASN A 193 9.69 11.71 2.89
N LYS A 194 10.72 11.87 3.74
CA LYS A 194 10.75 11.16 5.02
C LYS A 194 9.68 11.65 5.99
N PHE A 195 9.43 12.95 6.03
CA PHE A 195 8.35 13.51 6.84
C PHE A 195 6.97 13.09 6.32
N ASP A 196 6.79 12.96 5.00
CA ASP A 196 5.57 12.42 4.38
C ASP A 196 5.33 10.96 4.83
N GLU A 197 6.34 10.10 4.81
CA GLU A 197 6.24 8.73 5.35
C GLU A 197 5.84 8.70 6.84
N ILE A 198 6.41 9.60 7.65
CA ILE A 198 6.11 9.69 9.08
C ILE A 198 4.68 10.19 9.31
N THR A 199 4.25 11.24 8.60
CA THR A 199 2.88 11.76 8.72
C THR A 199 1.84 10.72 8.31
N GLU A 200 2.07 9.97 7.23
CA GLU A 200 1.21 8.88 6.80
C GLU A 200 1.11 7.78 7.88
N ARG A 201 2.24 7.37 8.47
CA ARG A 201 2.30 6.36 9.55
C ARG A 201 1.44 6.71 10.76
N TYR A 202 1.48 7.98 11.17
CA TYR A 202 0.70 8.48 12.31
C TYR A 202 -0.63 9.11 11.91
N GLN A 203 -1.02 8.99 10.64
CA GLN A 203 -2.29 9.48 10.08
C GLN A 203 -2.48 10.99 10.29
N LEU A 204 -1.43 11.75 10.09
CA LEU A 204 -1.48 13.19 9.90
C LEU A 204 -1.66 13.51 8.42
N GLU A 205 -2.36 14.59 8.14
CA GLU A 205 -2.48 15.14 6.80
C GLU A 205 -1.40 16.20 6.57
N LYS A 206 -0.55 16.02 5.56
CA LYS A 206 0.34 17.07 5.08
C LYS A 206 -0.51 18.20 4.50
N ILE A 207 -0.34 19.40 4.98
CA ILE A 207 -1.07 20.57 4.47
C ILE A 207 -0.26 21.25 3.37
N LYS A 208 0.96 21.65 3.67
CA LYS A 208 1.86 22.35 2.71
C LYS A 208 3.28 22.44 3.23
N THR A 209 4.17 22.84 2.34
CA THR A 209 5.49 23.34 2.70
C THR A 209 5.53 24.87 2.48
N ILE A 210 6.21 25.61 3.34
CA ILE A 210 6.37 27.07 3.26
C ILE A 210 7.87 27.36 3.25
N GLY A 211 8.48 27.37 2.08
CA GLY A 211 9.93 27.40 1.97
C GLY A 211 10.55 26.12 2.52
N ASP A 212 11.28 26.24 3.62
CA ASP A 212 11.89 25.14 4.36
C ASP A 212 11.04 24.63 5.53
N ALA A 213 9.91 25.24 5.79
CA ALA A 213 8.98 24.77 6.81
C ALA A 213 8.02 23.71 6.26
N TYR A 214 7.70 22.71 7.08
CA TYR A 214 6.74 21.66 6.80
C TYR A 214 5.56 21.75 7.77
N MET A 215 4.34 21.72 7.24
CA MET A 215 3.12 21.81 8.03
C MET A 215 2.23 20.59 7.84
N ALA A 216 1.83 19.97 8.96
CA ALA A 216 0.90 18.85 8.99
C ALA A 216 -0.21 19.07 10.02
N LEU A 217 -1.34 18.38 9.82
CA LEU A 217 -2.53 18.45 10.67
C LEU A 217 -3.00 17.05 11.07
N SER A 218 -3.22 16.84 12.35
CA SER A 218 -3.94 15.67 12.88
C SER A 218 -5.36 16.06 13.28
N GLY A 219 -6.33 15.15 13.08
CA GLY A 219 -7.73 15.40 13.44
C GLY A 219 -8.61 15.89 12.28
N VAL A 220 -8.18 15.74 11.02
CA VAL A 220 -8.97 16.08 9.82
C VAL A 220 -10.15 15.15 9.63
N THR A 221 -10.02 13.88 10.03
CA THR A 221 -11.07 12.87 9.93
C THR A 221 -11.72 12.66 11.30
N GLU A 222 -13.06 12.55 11.33
CA GLU A 222 -13.84 12.34 12.56
C GLU A 222 -13.45 11.05 13.34
N LYS A 223 -12.82 10.08 12.65
CA LYS A 223 -12.34 8.83 13.24
C LYS A 223 -10.99 8.95 13.96
N ASN A 224 -10.33 10.09 13.91
CA ASN A 224 -9.01 10.27 14.52
C ASN A 224 -9.15 10.51 16.03
N SER A 225 -9.07 9.44 16.82
CA SER A 225 -8.91 9.60 18.27
C SER A 225 -7.51 10.13 18.59
N LYS A 226 -7.43 11.03 19.57
CA LYS A 226 -6.18 11.59 20.12
C LYS A 226 -5.25 12.27 19.11
N PRO A 227 -5.71 13.31 18.40
CA PRO A 227 -4.90 14.01 17.41
C PRO A 227 -3.59 14.58 17.96
N ALA A 228 -3.60 15.09 19.20
CA ALA A 228 -2.40 15.61 19.86
C ALA A 228 -1.35 14.52 20.10
N VAL A 229 -1.76 13.32 20.52
CA VAL A 229 -0.81 12.20 20.75
C VAL A 229 -0.17 11.76 19.43
N ARG A 230 -0.95 11.67 18.36
CA ARG A 230 -0.43 11.32 17.02
C ARG A 230 0.57 12.34 16.50
N ALA A 231 0.27 13.64 16.62
CA ALA A 231 1.18 14.70 16.23
C ALA A 231 2.50 14.66 17.03
N CYS A 232 2.42 14.40 18.33
CA CYS A 232 3.61 14.24 19.18
C CYS A 232 4.44 13.00 18.80
N LEU A 233 3.81 11.88 18.45
CA LEU A 233 4.52 10.69 17.96
C LEU A 233 5.25 10.98 16.65
N ALA A 234 4.58 11.65 15.70
CA ALA A 234 5.19 12.05 14.44
C ALA A 234 6.39 13.01 14.67
N ALA A 235 6.23 13.99 15.56
CA ALA A 235 7.28 14.94 15.89
C ALA A 235 8.51 14.27 16.52
N LEU A 236 8.33 13.30 17.42
CA LEU A 236 9.42 12.52 17.99
C LEU A 236 10.21 11.79 16.91
N GLU A 237 9.51 11.11 16.00
CA GLU A 237 10.18 10.36 14.93
C GLU A 237 10.88 11.29 13.92
N MET A 238 10.28 12.43 13.57
CA MET A 238 10.92 13.46 12.72
C MET A 238 12.20 14.01 13.37
N ARG A 239 12.13 14.38 14.65
CA ARG A 239 13.29 14.86 15.41
C ARG A 239 14.39 13.82 15.45
N ASP A 240 14.07 12.59 15.83
CA ASP A 240 15.05 11.52 15.97
C ASP A 240 15.66 11.11 14.62
N PHE A 241 14.89 11.16 13.54
CA PHE A 241 15.42 11.00 12.18
C PHE A 241 16.48 12.07 11.87
N MET A 242 16.18 13.35 12.13
CA MET A 242 17.12 14.45 11.86
C MET A 242 18.38 14.37 12.73
N ILE A 243 18.25 13.99 14.01
CA ILE A 243 19.40 13.76 14.89
C ILE A 243 20.29 12.62 14.36
N ASN A 244 19.71 11.53 13.89
CA ASN A 244 20.45 10.40 13.32
C ASN A 244 21.18 10.80 12.03
N GLU A 245 20.53 11.55 11.14
CA GLU A 245 21.15 12.11 9.92
C GLU A 245 22.32 13.05 10.27
N ALA A 246 22.13 13.92 11.27
CA ALA A 246 23.19 14.81 11.72
C ALA A 246 24.39 14.04 12.32
N ASN A 247 24.15 13.00 13.10
CA ASN A 247 25.22 12.17 13.68
C ASN A 247 25.99 11.42 12.59
N PHE A 248 25.29 10.85 11.61
CA PHE A 248 25.91 10.19 10.45
C PHE A 248 26.74 11.18 9.62
N ALA A 249 26.19 12.37 9.35
CA ALA A 249 26.89 13.40 8.59
C ALA A 249 28.14 13.90 9.33
N LYS A 250 28.07 14.13 10.63
CA LYS A 250 29.24 14.49 11.48
C LYS A 250 30.32 13.42 11.41
N ALA A 251 29.95 12.14 11.53
CA ALA A 251 30.88 11.01 11.47
C ALA A 251 31.58 10.87 10.09
N THR A 252 30.92 11.33 9.01
CA THR A 252 31.42 11.26 7.63
C THR A 252 31.99 12.59 7.11
N GLY A 253 32.10 13.62 7.97
CA GLY A 253 32.60 14.96 7.59
C GLY A 253 31.67 15.70 6.62
N LYS A 254 30.38 15.36 6.59
CA LYS A 254 29.38 15.99 5.73
C LYS A 254 28.59 17.04 6.49
N GLU A 255 27.99 17.97 5.74
CA GLU A 255 27.11 18.97 6.29
C GLU A 255 25.78 18.37 6.72
N TYR A 256 25.23 18.81 7.85
CA TYR A 256 23.97 18.38 8.43
C TYR A 256 23.05 19.55 8.69
N TRP A 257 21.75 19.27 8.76
CA TRP A 257 20.74 20.25 9.10
C TRP A 257 20.08 19.90 10.42
N GLU A 258 19.68 20.91 11.15
CA GLU A 258 19.00 20.80 12.43
C GLU A 258 17.59 21.35 12.32
N ILE A 259 16.68 20.87 13.16
CA ILE A 259 15.24 21.13 13.04
C ILE A 259 14.70 21.73 14.33
N ARG A 260 13.65 22.52 14.19
CA ARG A 260 12.75 22.93 15.28
C ARG A 260 11.36 22.43 14.97
N ILE A 261 10.59 22.06 16.01
CA ILE A 261 9.22 21.57 15.87
C ILE A 261 8.32 22.28 16.88
N GLY A 262 7.15 22.74 16.42
CA GLY A 262 6.13 23.36 17.25
C GLY A 262 4.77 22.71 17.04
N ILE A 263 4.01 22.46 18.12
CA ILE A 263 2.71 21.80 18.08
C ILE A 263 1.69 22.56 18.93
N HIS A 264 0.51 22.80 18.35
CA HIS A 264 -0.63 23.36 19.07
C HIS A 264 -1.94 22.68 18.65
N SER A 265 -2.88 22.56 19.59
CA SER A 265 -4.23 22.02 19.37
C SER A 265 -5.29 23.09 19.56
N GLY A 266 -6.31 23.09 18.71
CA GLY A 266 -7.43 24.02 18.84
C GLY A 266 -8.40 23.96 17.67
N PRO A 267 -9.44 24.82 17.69
CA PRO A 267 -10.40 24.92 16.61
C PRO A 267 -9.77 25.59 15.38
N LEU A 268 -10.12 25.06 14.21
CA LEU A 268 -9.70 25.60 12.92
C LEU A 268 -10.74 25.30 11.84
N VAL A 269 -10.60 25.92 10.69
CA VAL A 269 -11.42 25.65 9.51
C VAL A 269 -10.54 25.08 8.42
N ALA A 270 -10.92 23.94 7.85
CA ALA A 270 -10.29 23.33 6.70
C ALA A 270 -11.13 23.56 5.45
N GLY A 271 -10.48 23.89 4.33
CA GLY A 271 -11.20 24.21 3.10
C GLY A 271 -10.33 24.21 1.85
N ILE A 272 -10.97 24.41 0.70
CA ILE A 272 -10.29 24.61 -0.58
C ILE A 272 -10.40 26.07 -0.98
N ILE A 273 -9.28 26.68 -1.33
CA ILE A 273 -9.23 28.02 -1.90
C ILE A 273 -8.70 27.95 -3.34
N GLY A 274 -9.24 28.84 -4.16
CA GLY A 274 -8.87 29.02 -5.55
C GLY A 274 -9.80 28.28 -6.52
N SER A 275 -10.08 28.91 -7.67
CA SER A 275 -10.90 28.32 -8.73
C SER A 275 -10.07 27.65 -9.84
N LYS A 276 -8.87 28.13 -10.11
CA LYS A 276 -7.96 27.61 -11.15
C LYS A 276 -6.83 26.78 -10.59
N LYS A 277 -6.25 27.22 -9.45
CA LYS A 277 -5.24 26.49 -8.69
C LYS A 277 -5.85 26.21 -7.31
N MET A 278 -6.58 25.13 -7.22
CA MET A 278 -7.19 24.69 -5.97
C MET A 278 -6.10 24.24 -5.00
N SER A 279 -6.14 24.75 -3.77
CA SER A 279 -5.26 24.34 -2.68
C SER A 279 -6.11 24.03 -1.45
N PHE A 280 -5.92 22.85 -0.88
CA PHE A 280 -6.46 22.55 0.44
C PHE A 280 -5.58 23.23 1.49
N ASP A 281 -6.20 23.95 2.41
CA ASP A 281 -5.50 24.65 3.47
C ASP A 281 -6.36 24.72 4.74
N VAL A 282 -5.77 25.24 5.83
CA VAL A 282 -6.41 25.38 7.13
C VAL A 282 -6.18 26.78 7.70
N TRP A 283 -7.21 27.31 8.39
CA TRP A 283 -7.22 28.67 8.94
C TRP A 283 -7.71 28.67 10.38
N GLY A 284 -7.15 29.56 11.17
CA GLY A 284 -7.51 29.83 12.56
C GLY A 284 -6.30 30.18 13.41
N ASP A 285 -6.55 30.72 14.62
CA ASP A 285 -5.48 31.07 15.55
C ASP A 285 -4.63 29.87 15.94
N THR A 286 -5.19 28.68 15.90
CA THR A 286 -4.50 27.40 16.11
C THR A 286 -3.26 27.25 15.22
N VAL A 287 -3.35 27.67 13.94
CA VAL A 287 -2.23 27.64 13.00
C VAL A 287 -1.13 28.61 13.42
N ASN A 288 -1.52 29.83 13.80
CA ASN A 288 -0.58 30.88 14.20
C ASN A 288 0.15 30.54 15.49
N ILE A 289 -0.56 29.94 16.46
CA ILE A 289 0.03 29.54 17.74
C ILE A 289 1.00 28.37 17.54
N ALA A 290 0.68 27.38 16.68
CA ALA A 290 1.59 26.30 16.35
C ALA A 290 2.89 26.80 15.70
N ALA A 291 2.80 27.74 14.74
CA ALA A 291 3.96 28.40 14.14
C ALA A 291 4.79 29.16 15.18
N ARG A 292 4.16 29.79 16.16
CA ARG A 292 4.87 30.46 17.26
C ARG A 292 5.59 29.45 18.16
N ALA A 293 4.95 28.33 18.51
CA ALA A 293 5.57 27.27 19.27
C ALA A 293 6.84 26.75 18.57
N GLU A 294 6.80 26.63 17.23
CA GLU A 294 7.97 26.26 16.41
C GLU A 294 9.07 27.37 16.50
N GLN A 295 8.72 28.64 16.24
CA GLN A 295 9.67 29.77 16.26
C GLN A 295 10.39 29.92 17.61
N HIS A 296 9.71 29.58 18.69
CA HIS A 296 10.26 29.64 20.05
C HIS A 296 10.87 28.30 20.50
N SER A 297 10.92 27.28 19.63
CA SER A 297 11.59 26.03 19.94
C SER A 297 13.10 26.12 19.86
N GLU A 298 13.77 25.25 20.58
CA GLU A 298 15.23 25.12 20.54
C GLU A 298 15.69 24.14 19.47
N VAL A 299 17.00 24.11 19.22
CA VAL A 299 17.61 23.19 18.25
C VAL A 299 17.29 21.75 18.58
N ASN A 300 16.80 21.01 17.62
CA ASN A 300 16.41 19.59 17.76
C ASN A 300 15.43 19.33 18.91
N SER A 301 14.59 20.33 19.23
CA SER A 301 13.59 20.24 20.27
C SER A 301 12.17 20.32 19.71
N ILE A 302 11.23 19.79 20.48
CA ILE A 302 9.79 19.83 20.17
C ILE A 302 9.11 20.67 21.25
N THR A 303 8.56 21.81 20.87
CA THR A 303 7.80 22.69 21.76
C THR A 303 6.31 22.49 21.55
N ILE A 304 5.59 22.22 22.63
CA ILE A 304 4.15 22.06 22.67
C ILE A 304 3.53 23.08 23.60
N THR A 305 2.29 23.48 23.33
CA THR A 305 1.55 24.39 24.22
C THR A 305 0.88 23.64 25.37
N ASP A 306 0.44 24.35 26.41
CA ASP A 306 -0.34 23.86 27.54
C ASP A 306 -1.55 23.03 27.11
N ARG A 307 -2.25 23.46 26.09
CA ARG A 307 -3.41 22.75 25.53
C ARG A 307 -3.02 21.37 24.99
N VAL A 308 -1.90 21.25 24.29
CA VAL A 308 -1.36 19.96 23.84
C VAL A 308 -0.88 19.16 25.05
N ALA A 309 -0.15 19.81 25.98
CA ALA A 309 0.37 19.15 27.19
C ALA A 309 -0.74 18.46 27.99
N GLY A 310 -1.90 19.09 28.15
CA GLY A 310 -3.06 18.50 28.82
C GLY A 310 -3.54 17.17 28.20
N HIS A 311 -3.44 17.02 26.89
CA HIS A 311 -3.81 15.79 26.18
C HIS A 311 -2.73 14.69 26.22
N VAL A 312 -1.44 15.07 26.30
CA VAL A 312 -0.33 14.15 26.08
C VAL A 312 0.42 13.77 27.34
N LEU A 313 0.25 14.53 28.44
CA LEU A 313 0.89 14.27 29.75
C LEU A 313 0.77 12.81 30.25
N PRO A 314 -0.32 12.07 30.02
CA PRO A 314 -0.37 10.67 30.43
C PRO A 314 0.65 9.77 29.71
N TYR A 315 1.08 10.14 28.50
CA TYR A 315 1.85 9.30 27.58
C TYR A 315 3.31 9.71 27.43
N PHE A 316 3.63 11.00 27.62
CA PHE A 316 4.96 11.56 27.37
C PHE A 316 5.56 12.19 28.63
N GLN A 317 6.88 12.30 28.63
CA GLN A 317 7.64 13.12 29.56
C GLN A 317 7.75 14.53 28.99
N LEU A 318 7.39 15.52 29.80
CA LEU A 318 7.36 16.93 29.44
C LEU A 318 8.22 17.73 30.41
N ASN A 319 8.95 18.72 29.89
CA ASN A 319 9.66 19.71 30.68
C ASN A 319 9.03 21.08 30.47
N HIS A 320 8.70 21.79 31.55
CA HIS A 320 8.15 23.13 31.47
C HIS A 320 9.17 24.10 30.90
N ARG A 321 8.78 24.83 29.83
CA ARG A 321 9.64 25.82 29.18
C ARG A 321 9.37 27.24 29.67
N GLY A 322 8.14 27.53 30.08
CA GLY A 322 7.67 28.84 30.51
C GLY A 322 6.70 29.50 29.52
N GLU A 323 6.22 30.66 29.92
CA GLU A 323 5.27 31.45 29.13
C GLU A 323 5.92 32.18 27.96
N THR A 324 5.22 32.21 26.85
CA THR A 324 5.67 32.90 25.63
C THR A 324 4.54 33.80 25.10
N PRO A 325 4.82 35.08 24.78
CA PRO A 325 3.80 35.98 24.26
C PRO A 325 3.36 35.57 22.84
N VAL A 326 2.06 35.49 22.64
CA VAL A 326 1.45 35.25 21.31
C VAL A 326 0.67 36.48 20.85
N LYS A 327 0.78 36.80 19.57
CA LYS A 327 0.13 37.95 18.98
C LYS A 327 -1.41 37.76 19.09
N HIS A 328 -2.10 38.68 19.73
CA HIS A 328 -3.57 38.68 19.95
C HIS A 328 -4.14 37.69 21.00
N GLY A 329 -3.31 36.96 21.78
CA GLY A 329 -3.81 35.93 22.71
C GLY A 329 -3.21 35.94 24.12
N GLY A 330 -2.43 36.96 24.53
CA GLY A 330 -1.75 36.96 25.82
C GLY A 330 -0.52 36.05 25.82
N ASN A 331 -0.20 35.46 26.99
CA ASN A 331 0.89 34.49 27.12
C ASN A 331 0.33 33.07 26.98
N VAL A 332 1.08 32.21 26.29
CA VAL A 332 0.82 30.77 26.18
C VAL A 332 1.93 30.03 26.91
N ASP A 333 1.55 29.15 27.81
CA ASP A 333 2.48 28.30 28.54
C ASP A 333 2.96 27.16 27.63
N MET A 334 4.29 26.94 27.58
CA MET A 334 4.93 26.01 26.67
C MET A 334 5.76 24.97 27.39
N TYR A 335 5.87 23.80 26.77
CA TYR A 335 6.60 22.65 27.30
C TYR A 335 7.48 22.05 26.21
N PHE A 336 8.62 21.50 26.58
CA PHE A 336 9.39 20.61 25.72
C PHE A 336 8.85 19.19 25.84
N LEU A 337 8.61 18.58 24.70
CA LEU A 337 8.26 17.16 24.58
C LEU A 337 9.55 16.34 24.48
N GLU A 338 9.86 15.58 25.51
CA GLU A 338 11.13 14.85 25.59
C GLU A 338 11.07 13.49 24.90
N LYS A 339 10.26 12.59 25.44
CA LYS A 339 10.14 11.20 25.00
C LYS A 339 8.85 10.55 25.52
N LEU A 340 8.56 9.35 25.05
CA LEU A 340 7.51 8.51 25.60
C LEU A 340 7.81 8.11 27.05
N LYS A 341 6.75 7.89 27.84
CA LYS A 341 6.88 7.20 29.13
C LYS A 341 7.19 5.71 28.88
N PRO A 342 8.00 5.05 29.71
CA PRO A 342 8.38 3.64 29.53
C PRO A 342 7.19 2.69 29.35
N SER A 343 6.08 2.91 30.06
CA SER A 343 4.85 2.11 29.99
C SER A 343 4.15 2.14 28.61
N TYR A 344 4.49 3.10 27.76
CA TYR A 344 3.93 3.28 26.43
C TYR A 344 4.95 3.12 25.30
N SER A 345 6.18 2.78 25.63
CA SER A 345 7.26 2.56 24.67
C SER A 345 7.52 1.08 24.41
N LEU A 346 8.01 0.76 23.19
CA LEU A 346 8.49 -0.56 22.82
C LEU A 346 9.87 -0.90 23.40
N PHE A 347 10.71 0.15 23.55
CA PHE A 347 12.11 0.00 23.98
C PHE A 347 12.43 0.96 25.12
N GLU A 348 13.50 0.70 25.86
CA GLU A 348 14.00 1.56 26.95
C GLU A 348 14.35 2.97 26.48
N GLU A 349 14.71 3.12 25.22
CA GLU A 349 14.97 4.42 24.59
C GLU A 349 13.76 5.37 24.57
N CYS A 350 12.55 4.84 24.76
CA CYS A 350 11.30 5.60 24.83
C CYS A 350 10.97 6.44 23.58
N LYS A 351 11.31 5.90 22.38
CA LYS A 351 11.10 6.57 21.09
C LYS A 351 9.89 6.08 20.31
N LEU A 352 9.66 4.77 20.29
CA LEU A 352 8.61 4.14 19.51
C LEU A 352 7.42 3.69 20.37
N PRO A 353 6.17 3.96 19.94
CA PRO A 353 4.99 3.59 20.71
C PRO A 353 4.78 2.08 20.71
N ASN A 354 4.44 1.53 21.88
CA ASN A 354 4.05 0.13 21.99
C ASN A 354 2.63 -0.12 21.46
N ARG A 355 2.27 -1.42 21.34
CA ARG A 355 0.96 -1.86 20.85
C ARG A 355 -0.22 -1.23 21.59
N SER A 356 -0.10 -1.04 22.92
CA SER A 356 -1.17 -0.45 23.74
C SER A 356 -1.43 1.00 23.36
N LEU A 357 -0.38 1.81 23.19
CA LEU A 357 -0.53 3.21 22.78
C LEU A 357 -1.02 3.32 21.35
N ARG A 358 -0.50 2.49 20.43
CA ARG A 358 -0.96 2.46 19.03
C ARG A 358 -2.46 2.17 18.94
N LYS A 359 -2.96 1.17 19.66
CA LYS A 359 -4.40 0.87 19.74
C LYS A 359 -5.22 2.05 20.28
N ARG A 360 -4.72 2.75 21.31
CA ARG A 360 -5.41 3.91 21.91
C ARG A 360 -5.51 5.10 20.96
N CYS A 361 -4.67 5.13 19.95
CA CYS A 361 -4.62 6.18 18.91
C CYS A 361 -5.22 5.71 17.59
N ASP A 362 -5.93 4.59 17.53
CA ASP A 362 -6.45 3.96 16.31
C ASP A 362 -5.39 3.79 15.19
N LEU A 363 -4.12 3.65 15.61
CA LEU A 363 -3.02 3.30 14.72
C LEU A 363 -2.97 1.79 14.55
N MET A 364 -2.46 1.35 13.40
CA MET A 364 -2.20 -0.08 13.20
C MET A 364 -1.35 -0.62 14.35
N PRO A 365 -1.80 -1.72 15.03
CA PRO A 365 -1.07 -2.26 16.18
C PRO A 365 0.34 -2.70 15.86
N MET A 366 0.56 -3.22 14.62
CA MET A 366 1.85 -3.67 14.10
C MET A 366 2.57 -2.51 13.41
N ASP A 367 3.85 -2.36 13.70
CA ASP A 367 4.72 -1.41 13.01
C ASP A 367 5.46 -2.10 11.87
N PHE A 368 4.74 -2.28 10.75
CA PHE A 368 5.26 -2.96 9.58
C PHE A 368 6.49 -2.27 8.98
N ASP A 369 6.50 -0.94 8.93
CA ASP A 369 7.58 -0.21 8.24
C ASP A 369 8.93 -0.35 8.93
N HIS A 370 8.94 -0.32 10.27
CA HIS A 370 10.17 -0.56 11.02
C HIS A 370 10.58 -2.04 10.97
N ALA A 371 9.63 -2.97 11.07
CA ALA A 371 9.89 -4.39 10.89
C ALA A 371 10.49 -4.68 9.51
N ARG A 372 9.88 -4.13 8.44
CA ARG A 372 10.37 -4.25 7.05
C ARG A 372 11.79 -3.71 6.91
N ARG A 373 12.07 -2.51 7.42
CA ARG A 373 13.40 -1.90 7.36
C ARG A 373 14.43 -2.75 8.09
N SER A 374 14.09 -3.24 9.28
CA SER A 374 14.98 -4.08 10.08
C SER A 374 15.35 -5.36 9.36
N ILE A 375 14.37 -6.11 8.85
CA ILE A 375 14.66 -7.38 8.16
C ILE A 375 15.40 -7.17 6.85
N LEU A 376 15.03 -6.17 6.04
CA LEU A 376 15.74 -5.89 4.78
C LEU A 376 17.19 -5.49 5.02
N ASN A 377 17.49 -4.73 6.07
CA ASN A 377 18.87 -4.40 6.46
C ASN A 377 19.63 -5.67 6.87
N LYS A 378 19.00 -6.56 7.64
CA LYS A 378 19.58 -7.84 8.04
C LYS A 378 19.87 -8.73 6.84
N LEU A 379 18.92 -8.88 5.91
CA LEU A 379 19.13 -9.60 4.66
C LEU A 379 20.29 -9.02 3.86
N LYS A 380 20.34 -7.70 3.69
CA LYS A 380 21.39 -7.02 2.95
C LYS A 380 22.79 -7.22 3.54
N SER A 381 22.90 -7.29 4.86
CA SER A 381 24.20 -7.41 5.55
C SER A 381 24.65 -8.85 5.80
N SER A 382 23.74 -9.82 5.73
CA SER A 382 24.00 -11.16 6.28
C SER A 382 23.65 -12.32 5.35
N LEU A 383 22.97 -12.06 4.20
CA LEU A 383 22.79 -13.10 3.19
C LEU A 383 24.14 -13.46 2.57
N PRO A 384 24.44 -14.76 2.36
CA PRO A 384 25.62 -15.22 1.63
C PRO A 384 25.69 -14.62 0.20
N GLU A 385 26.90 -14.27 -0.24
CA GLU A 385 27.11 -13.65 -1.58
C GLU A 385 26.89 -14.63 -2.75
N ASP A 386 26.91 -15.93 -2.50
CA ASP A 386 26.71 -17.01 -3.48
C ASP A 386 25.23 -17.29 -3.78
N LEU A 387 24.30 -16.66 -3.07
CA LEU A 387 22.87 -16.73 -3.35
C LEU A 387 22.52 -15.81 -4.54
N SER A 388 22.55 -16.36 -5.74
CA SER A 388 22.21 -15.59 -6.94
C SER A 388 20.70 -15.47 -7.20
N TYR A 389 19.89 -16.42 -6.71
CA TYR A 389 18.43 -16.44 -6.83
C TYR A 389 17.74 -15.96 -5.56
N HIS A 390 18.05 -16.54 -4.40
CA HIS A 390 17.45 -16.16 -3.10
C HIS A 390 18.10 -14.89 -2.53
N ASP A 391 18.20 -13.86 -3.39
CA ASP A 391 18.75 -12.56 -3.06
C ASP A 391 17.64 -11.59 -2.58
N ILE A 392 18.03 -10.42 -2.09
CA ILE A 392 17.09 -9.36 -1.66
C ILE A 392 16.15 -8.91 -2.79
N LYS A 393 16.56 -9.05 -4.06
CA LYS A 393 15.73 -8.70 -5.21
C LYS A 393 14.60 -9.69 -5.40
N HIS A 394 14.86 -10.99 -5.12
CA HIS A 394 13.82 -12.01 -5.07
C HIS A 394 12.77 -11.65 -4.03
N THR A 395 13.16 -11.42 -2.77
CA THR A 395 12.23 -11.02 -1.69
C THR A 395 11.36 -9.81 -2.07
N LEU A 396 11.97 -8.76 -2.66
CA LEU A 396 11.23 -7.57 -3.09
C LEU A 396 10.30 -7.83 -4.30
N ASN A 397 10.64 -8.75 -5.18
CA ASN A 397 9.78 -9.16 -6.30
C ASN A 397 8.60 -9.97 -5.81
N VAL A 398 8.81 -10.88 -4.85
CA VAL A 398 7.73 -11.64 -4.19
C VAL A 398 6.81 -10.69 -3.42
N GLU A 399 7.33 -9.67 -2.72
CA GLU A 399 6.52 -8.65 -2.03
C GLU A 399 5.57 -7.94 -3.01
N LYS A 400 6.07 -7.50 -4.17
CA LYS A 400 5.25 -6.85 -5.20
C LYS A 400 4.21 -7.79 -5.80
N SER A 401 4.56 -9.06 -6.01
CA SER A 401 3.65 -10.06 -6.56
C SER A 401 2.55 -10.42 -5.56
N ALA A 402 2.90 -10.63 -4.29
CA ALA A 402 1.95 -10.89 -3.20
C ALA A 402 0.97 -9.72 -3.01
N GLU A 403 1.47 -8.48 -2.98
CA GLU A 403 0.63 -7.30 -2.86
C GLU A 403 -0.36 -7.17 -4.03
N ARG A 404 0.09 -7.40 -5.26
CA ARG A 404 -0.76 -7.39 -6.45
C ARG A 404 -1.84 -8.46 -6.42
N ILE A 405 -1.48 -9.72 -6.13
CA ILE A 405 -2.43 -10.83 -6.05
C ILE A 405 -3.42 -10.58 -4.90
N ALA A 406 -2.94 -10.14 -3.74
CA ALA A 406 -3.75 -9.81 -2.58
C ALA A 406 -4.79 -8.72 -2.90
N GLN A 407 -4.39 -7.65 -3.57
CA GLN A 407 -5.30 -6.57 -3.98
C GLN A 407 -6.40 -7.07 -4.93
N LEU A 408 -6.06 -7.93 -5.89
CA LEU A 408 -7.01 -8.53 -6.82
C LEU A 408 -7.94 -9.55 -6.12
N GLU A 409 -7.48 -10.21 -5.07
CA GLU A 409 -8.28 -11.08 -4.20
C GLU A 409 -9.05 -10.32 -3.12
N GLY A 410 -8.84 -8.99 -2.97
CA GLY A 410 -9.54 -8.13 -2.02
C GLY A 410 -8.98 -8.17 -0.60
N ILE A 411 -7.75 -8.66 -0.43
CA ILE A 411 -7.04 -8.66 0.84
C ILE A 411 -6.51 -7.26 1.11
N VAL A 412 -6.87 -6.67 2.24
CA VAL A 412 -6.49 -5.31 2.67
C VAL A 412 -6.22 -5.24 4.18
N GLY A 413 -5.70 -4.12 4.65
CA GLY A 413 -5.53 -3.85 6.09
C GLY A 413 -4.58 -4.82 6.78
N ALA A 414 -4.99 -5.37 7.92
CA ALA A 414 -4.14 -6.22 8.75
C ALA A 414 -3.71 -7.52 8.05
N GLU A 415 -4.60 -8.15 7.27
CA GLU A 415 -4.29 -9.38 6.54
C GLU A 415 -3.19 -9.16 5.50
N LEU A 416 -3.26 -8.04 4.76
CA LEU A 416 -2.22 -7.66 3.80
C LEU A 416 -0.87 -7.44 4.49
N ILE A 417 -0.87 -6.83 5.68
CA ILE A 417 0.35 -6.63 6.47
C ILE A 417 0.94 -7.96 6.92
N LEU A 418 0.12 -8.91 7.40
CA LEU A 418 0.59 -10.23 7.79
C LEU A 418 1.22 -10.99 6.60
N LEU A 419 0.57 -10.95 5.45
CA LEU A 419 1.10 -11.54 4.21
C LEU A 419 2.44 -10.90 3.81
N LYS A 420 2.51 -9.57 3.72
CA LYS A 420 3.75 -8.86 3.38
C LYS A 420 4.88 -9.15 4.37
N THR A 421 4.53 -9.28 5.65
CA THR A 421 5.52 -9.67 6.67
C THR A 421 6.02 -11.10 6.45
N ALA A 422 5.14 -12.06 6.14
CA ALA A 422 5.55 -13.42 5.80
C ALA A 422 6.51 -13.43 4.59
N VAL A 423 6.19 -12.68 3.55
CA VAL A 423 7.06 -12.53 2.37
C VAL A 423 8.45 -12.01 2.73
N LEU A 424 8.56 -11.04 3.63
CA LEU A 424 9.86 -10.48 4.02
C LEU A 424 10.74 -11.47 4.79
N PHE A 425 10.12 -12.44 5.45
CA PHE A 425 10.83 -13.41 6.29
C PHE A 425 11.00 -14.79 5.65
N HIS A 426 10.25 -15.15 4.57
CA HIS A 426 10.19 -16.55 4.10
C HIS A 426 11.56 -17.17 3.81
N ASP A 427 12.45 -16.40 3.19
CA ASP A 427 13.81 -16.81 2.86
C ASP A 427 14.87 -16.33 3.87
N ALA A 428 14.46 -15.71 4.98
CA ALA A 428 15.42 -15.15 5.93
C ALA A 428 16.28 -16.21 6.62
N GLY A 429 15.87 -17.45 6.57
CA GLY A 429 16.66 -18.57 7.11
C GLY A 429 17.95 -18.84 6.36
N PHE A 430 18.04 -18.47 5.07
CA PHE A 430 19.28 -18.57 4.28
C PHE A 430 20.45 -17.78 4.85
N ILE A 431 20.21 -16.85 5.77
CA ILE A 431 21.28 -16.19 6.54
C ILE A 431 22.10 -17.21 7.35
N MET A 432 21.49 -18.34 7.75
CA MET A 432 22.11 -19.32 8.64
C MET A 432 22.30 -20.68 7.96
N SER A 433 21.34 -21.14 7.15
CA SER A 433 21.40 -22.47 6.52
C SER A 433 20.48 -22.54 5.31
N HIS A 434 20.84 -23.42 4.36
CA HIS A 434 19.96 -23.81 3.25
C HIS A 434 18.94 -24.88 3.65
N GLU A 435 19.29 -25.72 4.64
CA GLU A 435 18.39 -26.74 5.17
C GLU A 435 17.50 -26.11 6.23
N ASP A 436 16.20 -26.47 6.23
CA ASP A 436 15.18 -25.96 7.17
C ASP A 436 15.10 -24.43 7.26
N ASN A 437 15.37 -23.74 6.14
CA ASN A 437 15.43 -22.27 6.07
C ASN A 437 14.14 -21.63 6.58
N GLU A 438 12.96 -22.23 6.30
CA GLU A 438 11.66 -21.70 6.71
C GLU A 438 11.48 -21.77 8.24
N GLU A 439 11.90 -22.84 8.90
CA GLU A 439 11.83 -22.91 10.36
C GLU A 439 12.84 -21.99 11.03
N ILE A 440 14.01 -21.81 10.44
CA ILE A 440 14.99 -20.80 10.89
C ILE A 440 14.41 -19.40 10.74
N ALA A 441 13.77 -19.09 9.60
CA ALA A 441 13.08 -17.81 9.36
C ALA A 441 11.97 -17.58 10.40
N ILE A 442 11.17 -18.59 10.70
CA ILE A 442 10.13 -18.54 11.74
C ILE A 442 10.72 -18.27 13.12
N ASN A 443 11.83 -18.90 13.47
CA ASN A 443 12.49 -18.64 14.75
C ASN A 443 13.06 -17.21 14.81
N LEU A 444 13.63 -16.72 13.72
CA LEU A 444 14.09 -15.34 13.61
C LEU A 444 12.94 -14.34 13.80
N MET A 445 11.80 -14.55 13.13
CA MET A 445 10.66 -13.66 13.26
C MET A 445 10.02 -13.69 14.64
N LYS A 446 10.00 -14.83 15.34
CA LYS A 446 9.50 -14.92 16.73
C LYS A 446 10.28 -14.04 17.70
N VAL A 447 11.56 -13.82 17.44
CA VAL A 447 12.42 -12.93 18.22
C VAL A 447 12.26 -11.46 17.79
N GLU A 448 12.12 -11.22 16.49
CA GLU A 448 12.12 -9.85 15.95
C GLU A 448 10.74 -9.18 15.98
N LEU A 449 9.66 -9.85 15.57
CA LEU A 449 8.36 -9.23 15.37
C LEU A 449 7.67 -8.70 16.66
N PRO A 450 7.83 -9.30 17.85
CA PRO A 450 7.31 -8.71 19.09
C PRO A 450 7.81 -7.29 19.33
N LYS A 451 9.05 -6.99 18.91
CA LYS A 451 9.67 -5.65 19.00
C LYS A 451 8.90 -4.59 18.21
N TYR A 452 8.08 -5.01 17.25
CA TYR A 452 7.29 -4.14 16.36
C TYR A 452 5.78 -4.27 16.60
N GLY A 453 5.38 -4.74 17.79
CA GLY A 453 3.98 -4.78 18.22
C GLY A 453 3.13 -5.91 17.64
N TYR A 454 3.74 -6.91 17.01
CA TYR A 454 3.03 -8.11 16.59
C TYR A 454 2.66 -8.97 17.80
N SER A 455 1.45 -9.54 17.79
CA SER A 455 1.03 -10.50 18.83
C SER A 455 1.45 -11.91 18.47
N GLU A 456 1.41 -12.81 19.48
CA GLU A 456 1.71 -14.23 19.29
C GLU A 456 0.80 -14.86 18.23
N GLU A 457 -0.51 -14.55 18.24
CA GLU A 457 -1.45 -15.07 17.24
C GLU A 457 -1.11 -14.56 15.82
N GLN A 458 -0.66 -13.31 15.69
CA GLN A 458 -0.23 -12.77 14.40
C GLN A 458 1.05 -13.43 13.91
N ILE A 459 2.00 -13.66 14.80
CA ILE A 459 3.25 -14.36 14.51
C ILE A 459 2.97 -15.81 14.10
N GLU A 460 2.02 -16.48 14.76
CA GLU A 460 1.62 -17.83 14.38
C GLU A 460 0.98 -17.88 12.98
N VAL A 461 0.12 -16.90 12.64
CA VAL A 461 -0.45 -16.79 11.29
C VAL A 461 0.66 -16.57 10.25
N ILE A 462 1.62 -15.68 10.50
CA ILE A 462 2.76 -15.45 9.62
C ILE A 462 3.58 -16.73 9.45
N GLY A 463 3.81 -17.48 10.54
CA GLY A 463 4.50 -18.76 10.51
C GLY A 463 3.82 -19.81 9.64
N LYS A 464 2.49 -19.90 9.67
CA LYS A 464 1.72 -20.77 8.76
C LYS A 464 1.89 -20.38 7.30
N ILE A 465 1.86 -19.08 7.02
CA ILE A 465 2.06 -18.56 5.65
C ILE A 465 3.46 -18.94 5.14
N ILE A 466 4.50 -18.83 5.98
CA ILE A 466 5.87 -19.22 5.60
C ILE A 466 5.95 -20.75 5.40
N ARG A 467 5.40 -21.56 6.32
CA ARG A 467 5.41 -23.04 6.16
C ARG A 467 4.73 -23.52 4.89
N ALA A 468 3.76 -22.76 4.36
CA ALA A 468 3.08 -23.11 3.12
C ALA A 468 4.01 -23.09 1.89
N THR A 469 5.18 -22.43 1.96
CA THR A 469 6.19 -22.44 0.89
C THR A 469 7.07 -23.69 0.90
N VAL A 470 7.08 -24.46 2.00
CA VAL A 470 7.82 -25.72 2.09
C VAL A 470 7.30 -26.71 1.06
N LYS A 471 8.23 -27.29 0.30
CA LYS A 471 7.90 -28.25 -0.76
C LYS A 471 7.05 -29.43 -0.23
N GLY A 472 5.91 -29.66 -0.88
CA GLY A 472 4.97 -30.73 -0.51
C GLY A 472 3.90 -30.31 0.49
N THR A 473 3.92 -29.08 0.98
CA THR A 473 2.86 -28.53 1.83
C THR A 473 1.70 -28.01 0.96
N GLU A 474 0.47 -28.38 1.30
CA GLU A 474 -0.73 -27.82 0.65
C GLU A 474 -1.22 -26.59 1.42
N PRO A 475 -1.29 -25.41 0.78
CA PRO A 475 -1.78 -24.20 1.44
C PRO A 475 -3.29 -24.27 1.68
N GLU A 476 -3.70 -24.01 2.92
CA GLU A 476 -5.10 -24.08 3.36
C GLU A 476 -5.81 -22.74 3.20
N SER A 477 -5.24 -21.69 3.79
CA SER A 477 -5.84 -20.35 3.80
C SER A 477 -5.58 -19.59 2.49
N LEU A 478 -6.35 -18.52 2.27
CA LEU A 478 -6.15 -17.64 1.10
C LEU A 478 -4.79 -16.94 1.16
N LEU A 479 -4.31 -16.54 2.34
CA LEU A 479 -3.01 -15.90 2.50
C LEU A 479 -1.85 -16.85 2.15
N GLU A 480 -1.94 -18.12 2.57
CA GLU A 480 -0.98 -19.16 2.21
C GLU A 480 -0.96 -19.40 0.69
N LYS A 481 -2.15 -19.49 0.06
CA LYS A 481 -2.28 -19.64 -1.40
C LYS A 481 -1.66 -18.46 -2.16
N ILE A 482 -1.89 -17.23 -1.67
CA ILE A 482 -1.29 -16.03 -2.27
C ILE A 482 0.23 -16.03 -2.11
N MET A 483 0.74 -16.47 -0.95
CA MET A 483 2.18 -16.58 -0.71
C MET A 483 2.84 -17.53 -1.70
N CYS A 484 2.32 -18.76 -1.84
CA CYS A 484 2.83 -19.76 -2.79
C CYS A 484 2.78 -19.28 -4.25
N ASP A 485 1.68 -18.62 -4.64
CA ASP A 485 1.52 -18.07 -5.98
C ASP A 485 2.48 -16.90 -6.25
N ALA A 486 2.74 -16.09 -5.24
CA ALA A 486 3.62 -14.92 -5.35
C ALA A 486 5.10 -15.31 -5.45
N ASP A 487 5.53 -16.28 -4.69
CA ASP A 487 6.88 -16.84 -4.72
C ASP A 487 7.20 -17.43 -6.11
N HIS A 488 6.22 -18.07 -6.71
CA HIS A 488 6.33 -18.69 -8.02
C HIS A 488 5.73 -17.85 -9.19
N ASP A 489 5.45 -16.57 -8.96
CA ASP A 489 4.87 -15.67 -9.98
C ASP A 489 5.71 -15.59 -11.26
N TYR A 490 7.04 -15.68 -11.12
CA TYR A 490 7.98 -15.58 -12.25
C TYR A 490 7.83 -16.71 -13.28
N LEU A 491 7.30 -17.87 -12.90
CA LEU A 491 7.11 -19.02 -13.80
C LEU A 491 6.20 -18.72 -14.99
N GLY A 492 5.28 -17.77 -14.83
CA GLY A 492 4.40 -17.31 -15.92
C GLY A 492 4.80 -15.98 -16.54
N ARG A 493 5.96 -15.40 -16.17
CA ARG A 493 6.42 -14.08 -16.62
C ARG A 493 7.34 -14.16 -17.83
N ALA A 494 7.50 -13.04 -18.53
CA ALA A 494 8.40 -12.95 -19.70
C ALA A 494 9.89 -13.08 -19.34
N ASP A 495 10.29 -12.69 -18.14
CA ASP A 495 11.66 -12.73 -17.63
C ASP A 495 12.05 -14.08 -16.97
N TYR A 496 11.20 -15.12 -17.12
CA TYR A 496 11.45 -16.47 -16.59
C TYR A 496 12.86 -16.98 -16.87
N GLY A 497 13.33 -16.93 -18.13
CA GLY A 497 14.64 -17.45 -18.51
C GLY A 497 15.81 -16.82 -17.75
N THR A 498 15.73 -15.51 -17.51
CA THR A 498 16.75 -14.79 -16.72
C THR A 498 16.75 -15.26 -15.26
N ILE A 499 15.57 -15.48 -14.67
CA ILE A 499 15.43 -15.90 -13.27
C ILE A 499 15.81 -17.37 -13.12
N ALA A 500 15.38 -18.24 -14.04
CA ALA A 500 15.74 -19.65 -14.05
C ALA A 500 17.26 -19.87 -14.19
N LYS A 501 17.95 -19.01 -14.96
CA LYS A 501 19.41 -19.05 -15.05
C LYS A 501 20.09 -18.77 -13.70
N LYS A 502 19.62 -17.78 -12.95
CA LYS A 502 20.12 -17.49 -11.60
C LYS A 502 19.94 -18.68 -10.65
N LEU A 503 18.76 -19.32 -10.68
CA LEU A 503 18.50 -20.52 -9.87
C LEU A 503 19.47 -21.65 -10.25
N ARG A 504 19.73 -21.85 -11.54
CA ARG A 504 20.72 -22.85 -11.98
C ARG A 504 22.13 -22.55 -11.47
N GLU A 505 22.54 -21.27 -11.55
CA GLU A 505 23.84 -20.82 -11.04
C GLU A 505 23.95 -21.10 -9.53
N GLU A 506 22.93 -20.80 -8.76
CA GLU A 506 22.89 -21.08 -7.32
C GLU A 506 22.95 -22.58 -7.00
N LEU A 507 22.17 -23.41 -7.71
CA LEU A 507 22.25 -24.86 -7.56
C LEU A 507 23.63 -25.43 -7.91
N HIS A 508 24.33 -24.83 -8.88
CA HIS A 508 25.71 -25.19 -9.21
C HIS A 508 26.69 -24.89 -8.08
N THR A 509 26.57 -23.73 -7.41
CA THR A 509 27.42 -23.41 -6.24
C THR A 509 27.16 -24.34 -5.07
N GLN A 510 25.93 -24.86 -4.95
CA GLN A 510 25.56 -25.89 -3.96
C GLN A 510 25.95 -27.32 -4.35
N GLY A 511 26.75 -27.49 -5.42
CA GLY A 511 27.25 -28.80 -5.88
C GLY A 511 26.30 -29.58 -6.80
N ARG A 512 25.14 -29.05 -7.16
CA ARG A 512 24.18 -29.69 -8.08
C ARG A 512 24.47 -29.27 -9.52
N LYS A 513 25.54 -29.78 -10.10
CA LYS A 513 25.89 -29.51 -11.50
C LYS A 513 24.98 -30.29 -12.44
N MET A 514 24.32 -29.60 -13.36
CA MET A 514 23.43 -30.18 -14.36
C MET A 514 23.85 -29.75 -15.76
N SER A 515 23.90 -30.72 -16.69
CA SER A 515 24.02 -30.44 -18.12
C SER A 515 22.80 -29.64 -18.61
N GLU A 516 22.84 -29.11 -19.83
CA GLU A 516 21.71 -28.37 -20.41
C GLU A 516 20.45 -29.22 -20.50
N SER A 517 20.58 -30.45 -21.01
CA SER A 517 19.46 -31.39 -21.12
C SER A 517 18.87 -31.77 -19.74
N GLU A 518 19.71 -32.00 -18.73
CA GLU A 518 19.25 -32.30 -17.36
C GLU A 518 18.53 -31.11 -16.73
N TRP A 519 19.05 -29.88 -16.96
CA TRP A 519 18.42 -28.67 -16.47
C TRP A 519 17.04 -28.44 -17.09
N ILE A 520 16.88 -28.62 -18.40
CA ILE A 520 15.60 -28.51 -19.08
C ILE A 520 14.61 -29.57 -18.56
N LYS A 521 15.05 -30.81 -18.37
CA LYS A 521 14.22 -31.87 -17.80
C LYS A 521 13.79 -31.56 -16.38
N PHE A 522 14.67 -31.02 -15.55
CA PHE A 522 14.37 -30.57 -14.19
C PHE A 522 13.30 -29.48 -14.19
N GLN A 523 13.43 -28.45 -15.03
CA GLN A 523 12.43 -27.40 -15.18
C GLN A 523 11.08 -27.94 -15.68
N LEU A 524 11.07 -28.81 -16.70
CA LEU A 524 9.85 -29.42 -17.23
C LEU A 524 9.14 -30.26 -16.18
N ASN A 525 9.86 -31.07 -15.41
CA ASN A 525 9.27 -31.85 -14.32
C ASN A 525 8.61 -30.95 -13.29
N TYR A 526 9.30 -29.91 -12.85
CA TYR A 526 8.75 -28.94 -11.88
C TYR A 526 7.49 -28.27 -12.41
N LEU A 527 7.55 -27.68 -13.61
CA LEU A 527 6.44 -26.94 -14.22
C LEU A 527 5.21 -27.80 -14.48
N LYS A 528 5.38 -29.08 -14.86
CA LYS A 528 4.27 -29.98 -15.21
C LYS A 528 3.69 -30.71 -14.01
N ASN A 529 4.53 -31.21 -13.12
CA ASN A 529 4.16 -32.22 -12.15
C ASN A 529 4.15 -31.70 -10.69
N GLU A 530 4.94 -30.68 -10.37
CA GLU A 530 5.12 -30.24 -8.99
C GLU A 530 4.44 -28.90 -8.73
N HIS A 531 4.50 -27.95 -9.67
CA HIS A 531 3.95 -26.63 -9.46
C HIS A 531 2.52 -26.48 -9.98
N LYS A 532 1.65 -25.88 -9.14
CA LYS A 532 0.31 -25.40 -9.54
C LYS A 532 0.06 -24.01 -8.97
N TYR A 533 -0.70 -23.18 -9.68
CA TYR A 533 -1.24 -21.93 -9.10
C TYR A 533 -2.50 -22.27 -8.31
N TYR A 534 -2.63 -21.67 -7.14
CA TYR A 534 -3.71 -21.94 -6.19
C TYR A 534 -4.87 -20.96 -6.36
N THR A 535 -4.59 -19.64 -6.39
CA THR A 535 -5.63 -18.63 -6.51
C THR A 535 -6.17 -18.54 -7.95
N GLN A 536 -7.44 -18.14 -8.08
CA GLN A 536 -8.00 -17.91 -9.41
C GLN A 536 -7.29 -16.74 -10.11
N THR A 537 -6.89 -15.74 -9.35
CA THR A 537 -6.11 -14.59 -9.85
C THR A 537 -4.80 -15.04 -10.50
N ALA A 538 -3.96 -15.83 -9.79
CA ALA A 538 -2.69 -16.31 -10.35
C ALA A 538 -2.90 -17.21 -11.58
N LYS A 539 -3.92 -18.08 -11.56
CA LYS A 539 -4.31 -18.88 -12.74
C LYS A 539 -4.63 -17.99 -13.94
N ASN A 540 -5.45 -16.96 -13.74
CA ASN A 540 -5.86 -16.04 -14.81
C ASN A 540 -4.66 -15.27 -15.39
N ILE A 541 -3.75 -14.80 -14.56
CA ILE A 541 -2.67 -13.91 -15.00
C ILE A 541 -1.37 -14.63 -15.39
N ARG A 542 -1.14 -15.88 -14.94
CA ARG A 542 0.16 -16.58 -15.09
C ARG A 542 0.08 -17.93 -15.80
N GLN A 543 -1.04 -18.64 -15.74
CA GLN A 543 -1.14 -20.00 -16.30
C GLN A 543 -0.79 -20.06 -17.80
N LYS A 544 -1.24 -19.09 -18.59
CA LYS A 544 -0.94 -19.01 -20.03
C LYS A 544 0.55 -18.85 -20.29
N GLY A 545 1.24 -18.00 -19.53
CA GLY A 545 2.68 -17.82 -19.63
C GLY A 545 3.45 -19.08 -19.25
N LYS A 546 3.04 -19.75 -18.16
CA LYS A 546 3.60 -21.04 -17.77
C LYS A 546 3.47 -22.11 -18.85
N LEU A 547 2.28 -22.26 -19.46
CA LEU A 547 2.06 -23.22 -20.55
C LEU A 547 2.93 -22.92 -21.78
N LYS A 548 3.04 -21.64 -22.14
CA LYS A 548 3.95 -21.23 -23.21
C LYS A 548 5.40 -21.63 -22.90
N ARG A 549 5.85 -21.47 -21.67
CA ARG A 549 7.21 -21.81 -21.23
C ARG A 549 7.45 -23.32 -21.31
N ILE A 550 6.48 -24.13 -20.93
CA ILE A 550 6.57 -25.60 -21.09
C ILE A 550 6.79 -25.97 -22.57
N GLN A 551 6.02 -25.38 -23.49
CA GLN A 551 6.18 -25.64 -24.93
C GLN A 551 7.58 -25.24 -25.46
N GLU A 552 8.08 -24.08 -25.05
CA GLU A 552 9.41 -23.61 -25.42
C GLU A 552 10.52 -24.54 -24.93
N LEU A 553 10.45 -25.00 -23.67
CA LEU A 553 11.42 -25.94 -23.10
C LEU A 553 11.34 -27.34 -23.75
N GLU A 554 10.15 -27.80 -24.15
CA GLU A 554 9.97 -29.06 -24.90
C GLU A 554 10.65 -29.00 -26.28
N GLN A 555 10.47 -27.89 -26.99
CA GLN A 555 11.12 -27.67 -28.28
C GLN A 555 12.65 -27.60 -28.15
N GLU A 556 13.14 -26.90 -27.12
CA GLU A 556 14.56 -26.81 -26.82
C GLU A 556 15.16 -28.19 -26.50
N LEU A 557 14.47 -28.99 -25.68
CA LEU A 557 14.91 -30.36 -25.37
C LEU A 557 14.97 -31.25 -26.60
N GLN A 558 13.99 -31.11 -27.54
CA GLN A 558 13.99 -31.86 -28.80
C GLN A 558 15.16 -31.45 -29.72
N SER A 559 15.58 -30.20 -29.68
CA SER A 559 16.70 -29.71 -30.48
C SER A 559 18.06 -30.16 -29.97
N LEU A 560 18.16 -30.58 -28.71
CA LEU A 560 19.38 -31.08 -28.07
C LEU A 560 19.57 -32.61 -28.22
N ASN A 561 18.50 -33.35 -28.58
CA ASN A 561 18.54 -34.77 -28.86
C ASN A 561 18.65 -35.04 -30.35
#